data_fd7daff7800d4c2687bc5794e6bf07d0
#
_entry.id   fd7daff7800d4c2687bc5794e6bf07d0
#
_cell.length_a   1.000
_cell.length_b   1.000
_cell.length_c   1.000
_cell.angle_alpha   90.00
_cell.angle_beta   90.00
_cell.angle_gamma   90.00
#
_symmetry.space_group_name_H-M   'P 1'
#
loop_
_entity.id
_entity.type
_entity.pdbx_description
1 polymer ?
#
loop_
_entity_poly.entity_id
_entity_poly.type
_entity_poly.pdbx_seq_one_letter_code
_entity_poly.pdbx_strand_id
1 'polypeptide(L)'
;MICSVNTMSISGIRGSMVRAECYITNGLPAFDIVGLPDAAVKEARERVRAAAKNSGLQFPTSRITVNLAPASQKKAGTHFDLPILLGVLAACGSIRRPSTKSAFIGEVSLDGFVRPVAGVLSMTLAAKKAGIQTVFVPAENAAEATLARGPAIIPVRTVKELAACLNGECSLEEEPIWVPVGQQRELLDFKDVLGQEQVKRALEVAAAGSHNVLLIGPPGSGKSMLSKRLPSILPDMTWEESLEVTQIYSIMGMLSPENPLVRQRPFRSPHHTVSNAGLTGGGTNPKPGEISLSHKGVLFLDELPEFRKDTLDLMRQPLEDAKVTISRVAASVTYPAEFMLVCAMNPCKCGWYGDASGRCTCSQSAVQNYRSRISGPLLDRIDIIVEVPAVKFDDLRARTEAEPSSAVKKRVDAARSFQNRRFGEHSGMCNARMGPDEMRRFCALDGRCAELMRRAFDSLGLTARSYDRILRVARTIADIAGSEQIQPQHIAEAIRYRRINLGDM
;
A
#
# COMPACT_ATOMS: atom_id res chain seq x y z
N MET A 1 -3.25 13.00 43.66
CA MET A 1 -3.76 13.91 42.62
C MET A 1 -4.00 13.14 41.33
N ILE A 2 -4.94 13.58 40.49
CA ILE A 2 -5.25 12.91 39.21
C ILE A 2 -5.09 13.88 38.06
N CYS A 3 -4.53 13.41 36.92
CA CYS A 3 -4.44 14.15 35.66
C CYS A 3 -4.70 13.21 34.50
N SER A 4 -5.32 13.72 33.45
CA SER A 4 -5.59 12.98 32.21
C SER A 4 -4.98 13.71 31.02
N VAL A 5 -4.25 12.99 30.18
CA VAL A 5 -3.60 13.50 28.95
C VAL A 5 -4.07 12.68 27.76
N ASN A 6 -4.49 13.36 26.69
CA ASN A 6 -4.93 12.67 25.49
C ASN A 6 -3.73 12.25 24.63
N THR A 7 -3.86 11.06 24.06
CA THR A 7 -2.94 10.51 23.06
C THR A 7 -3.73 9.65 22.08
N MET A 8 -3.02 9.08 21.12
CA MET A 8 -3.62 8.22 20.09
C MET A 8 -3.00 6.82 20.13
N SER A 9 -3.76 5.83 19.74
CA SER A 9 -3.32 4.45 19.51
C SER A 9 -3.59 4.06 18.07
N ILE A 10 -2.88 3.08 17.54
CA ILE A 10 -3.07 2.55 16.18
C ILE A 10 -3.44 1.08 16.24
N SER A 11 -4.43 0.68 15.44
CA SER A 11 -4.75 -0.70 15.15
C SER A 11 -4.93 -0.86 13.62
N GLY A 12 -4.00 -1.54 12.97
CA GLY A 12 -3.89 -1.50 11.52
C GLY A 12 -3.57 -0.10 11.03
N ILE A 13 -4.35 0.43 10.08
CA ILE A 13 -4.24 1.82 9.61
C ILE A 13 -5.14 2.78 10.38
N ARG A 14 -5.96 2.29 11.32
CA ARG A 14 -6.93 3.12 12.02
C ARG A 14 -6.36 3.59 13.35
N GLY A 15 -6.35 4.90 13.54
CA GLY A 15 -6.08 5.49 14.84
C GLY A 15 -7.33 5.58 15.70
N SER A 16 -7.14 5.59 17.01
CA SER A 16 -8.18 5.79 18.03
C SER A 16 -7.65 6.60 19.20
N MET A 17 -8.51 7.37 19.85
CA MET A 17 -8.13 8.18 20.99
C MET A 17 -7.92 7.31 22.23
N VAL A 18 -6.86 7.59 22.97
CA VAL A 18 -6.52 7.00 24.27
C VAL A 18 -6.28 8.12 25.26
N ARG A 19 -6.66 7.91 26.52
CA ARG A 19 -6.37 8.81 27.62
C ARG A 19 -5.38 8.16 28.57
N ALA A 20 -4.28 8.84 28.86
CA ALA A 20 -3.36 8.47 29.91
C ALA A 20 -3.81 9.16 31.20
N GLU A 21 -4.47 8.40 32.08
CA GLU A 21 -4.98 8.86 33.38
C GLU A 21 -3.95 8.52 34.46
N CYS A 22 -3.29 9.55 34.99
CA CYS A 22 -2.22 9.41 35.97
C CYS A 22 -2.73 9.75 37.35
N TYR A 23 -2.55 8.84 38.30
CA TYR A 23 -2.94 8.97 39.69
C TYR A 23 -1.76 8.80 40.61
N ILE A 24 -1.52 9.77 41.51
CA ILE A 24 -0.43 9.76 42.49
C ILE A 24 -1.03 9.68 43.89
N THR A 25 -0.61 8.67 44.67
CA THR A 25 -0.98 8.48 46.10
C THR A 25 0.24 8.39 46.98
N ASN A 26 0.04 8.73 48.23
CA ASN A 26 1.03 8.48 49.27
C ASN A 26 1.23 6.98 49.45
N GLY A 27 2.46 6.54 49.68
CA GLY A 27 2.80 5.14 49.91
C GLY A 27 4.20 4.80 49.44
N LEU A 28 4.56 3.53 49.56
CA LEU A 28 5.87 3.05 49.05
C LEU A 28 5.97 3.33 47.54
N PRO A 29 7.14 3.79 47.07
CA PRO A 29 7.36 4.07 45.66
C PRO A 29 7.02 2.87 44.77
N ALA A 30 6.09 3.06 43.87
CA ALA A 30 5.70 2.07 42.85
C ALA A 30 5.27 2.80 41.56
N PHE A 31 5.46 2.17 40.42
CA PHE A 31 4.99 2.71 39.14
C PHE A 31 4.30 1.63 38.33
N ASP A 32 2.98 1.66 38.32
CA ASP A 32 2.13 0.67 37.68
C ASP A 32 1.44 1.28 36.44
N ILE A 33 1.49 0.55 35.30
CA ILE A 33 0.77 0.92 34.09
C ILE A 33 -0.27 -0.15 33.80
N VAL A 34 -1.53 0.25 33.72
CA VAL A 34 -2.70 -0.62 33.49
C VAL A 34 -3.45 -0.22 32.20
N GLY A 35 -4.43 -1.00 31.75
CA GLY A 35 -5.18 -0.74 30.52
C GLY A 35 -4.68 -1.54 29.31
N LEU A 36 -4.27 -2.80 29.53
CA LEU A 36 -3.75 -3.73 28.51
C LEU A 36 -2.47 -3.25 27.79
N PRO A 37 -1.44 -2.78 28.53
CA PRO A 37 -0.17 -2.39 27.95
C PRO A 37 0.62 -3.61 27.43
N ASP A 38 1.31 -3.46 26.29
CA ASP A 38 2.32 -4.43 25.84
C ASP A 38 3.63 -4.29 26.65
N ALA A 39 4.66 -5.08 26.29
CA ALA A 39 5.96 -5.02 26.95
C ALA A 39 6.62 -3.64 26.79
N ALA A 40 6.58 -3.05 25.58
CA ALA A 40 7.20 -1.76 25.28
C ALA A 40 6.57 -0.62 26.11
N VAL A 41 5.24 -0.64 26.29
CA VAL A 41 4.52 0.32 27.15
C VAL A 41 4.85 0.10 28.63
N LYS A 42 5.03 -1.15 29.08
CA LYS A 42 5.45 -1.42 30.48
C LYS A 42 6.86 -0.91 30.77
N GLU A 43 7.77 -0.99 29.80
CA GLU A 43 9.14 -0.48 29.90
C GLU A 43 9.20 1.06 29.92
N ALA A 44 8.14 1.76 29.49
CA ALA A 44 8.06 3.22 29.55
C ALA A 44 8.37 3.79 30.94
N ARG A 45 8.11 3.03 32.02
CA ARG A 45 8.39 3.44 33.40
C ARG A 45 9.81 3.91 33.62
N GLU A 46 10.79 3.17 33.12
CA GLU A 46 12.19 3.47 33.28
C GLU A 46 12.64 4.67 32.42
N ARG A 47 12.13 4.70 31.13
CA ARG A 47 12.43 5.81 30.23
C ARG A 47 11.87 7.14 30.76
N VAL A 48 10.59 7.14 31.14
CA VAL A 48 9.87 8.31 31.67
C VAL A 48 10.55 8.87 32.94
N ARG A 49 10.95 8.01 33.86
CA ARG A 49 11.65 8.41 35.11
C ARG A 49 13.01 9.04 34.81
N ALA A 50 13.82 8.40 33.98
CA ALA A 50 15.13 8.89 33.58
C ALA A 50 15.07 10.23 32.85
N ALA A 51 14.14 10.31 31.87
CA ALA A 51 13.94 11.52 31.08
C ALA A 51 13.52 12.72 31.93
N ALA A 52 12.60 12.55 32.88
CA ALA A 52 12.19 13.62 33.79
C ALA A 52 13.40 14.13 34.59
N LYS A 53 14.18 13.22 35.19
CA LYS A 53 15.37 13.57 36.00
C LYS A 53 16.39 14.30 35.13
N ASN A 54 16.71 13.78 33.95
CA ASN A 54 17.74 14.36 33.07
C ASN A 54 17.29 15.68 32.43
N SER A 55 15.97 15.93 32.33
CA SER A 55 15.38 17.20 31.91
C SER A 55 15.32 18.24 33.07
N GLY A 56 15.75 17.91 34.27
CA GLY A 56 15.70 18.79 35.45
C GLY A 56 14.29 18.97 36.04
N LEU A 57 13.35 18.06 35.72
CA LEU A 57 11.97 18.09 36.19
C LEU A 57 11.81 17.23 37.45
N GLN A 58 10.97 17.69 38.41
CA GLN A 58 10.70 16.92 39.62
C GLN A 58 9.81 15.72 39.27
N PHE A 59 10.30 14.52 39.60
CA PHE A 59 9.52 13.29 39.44
C PHE A 59 9.11 12.76 40.82
N PRO A 60 7.84 12.37 41.02
CA PRO A 60 7.35 11.97 42.35
C PRO A 60 7.97 10.64 42.79
N THR A 61 8.32 10.56 44.11
CA THR A 61 8.82 9.35 44.77
C THR A 61 7.69 8.55 45.44
N SER A 62 6.44 8.87 45.13
CA SER A 62 5.21 8.26 45.65
C SER A 62 4.76 7.09 44.78
N ARG A 63 3.61 6.48 45.12
CA ARG A 63 2.97 5.46 44.28
C ARG A 63 2.26 6.10 43.10
N ILE A 64 2.67 5.72 41.88
CA ILE A 64 2.12 6.20 40.61
C ILE A 64 1.35 5.07 39.96
N THR A 65 0.11 5.35 39.55
CA THR A 65 -0.68 4.44 38.70
C THR A 65 -1.12 5.19 37.46
N VAL A 66 -0.80 4.62 36.29
CA VAL A 66 -1.22 5.16 34.98
C VAL A 66 -2.20 4.18 34.34
N ASN A 67 -3.40 4.64 34.06
CA ASN A 67 -4.40 3.89 33.32
C ASN A 67 -4.50 4.39 31.89
N LEU A 68 -4.31 3.52 30.89
CA LEU A 68 -4.49 3.84 29.48
C LEU A 68 -5.92 3.45 29.06
N ALA A 69 -6.85 4.40 29.10
CA ALA A 69 -8.25 4.19 28.77
C ALA A 69 -8.53 4.36 27.26
N PRO A 70 -9.43 3.56 26.65
CA PRO A 70 -10.27 2.52 27.25
C PRO A 70 -9.52 1.19 27.42
N ALA A 71 -9.84 0.44 28.48
CA ALA A 71 -9.19 -0.85 28.78
C ALA A 71 -9.53 -1.97 27.77
N SER A 72 -10.54 -1.77 26.91
CA SER A 72 -10.96 -2.75 25.90
C SER A 72 -9.99 -2.89 24.71
N GLN A 73 -9.04 -1.95 24.55
CA GLN A 73 -8.07 -1.95 23.46
C GLN A 73 -6.66 -2.23 23.98
N LYS A 74 -5.91 -3.11 23.30
CA LYS A 74 -4.50 -3.33 23.58
C LYS A 74 -3.70 -2.10 23.17
N LYS A 75 -2.79 -1.63 24.03
CA LYS A 75 -1.86 -0.52 23.75
C LYS A 75 -0.50 -1.09 23.47
N ALA A 76 0.04 -0.74 22.29
CA ALA A 76 1.32 -1.23 21.82
C ALA A 76 2.16 -0.08 21.25
N GLY A 77 3.45 -0.09 21.54
CA GLY A 77 4.40 0.87 21.01
C GLY A 77 4.85 1.92 22.02
N THR A 78 5.94 2.61 21.67
CA THR A 78 6.65 3.55 22.53
C THR A 78 6.08 4.97 22.51
N HIS A 79 5.16 5.27 21.60
CA HIS A 79 4.54 6.60 21.46
C HIS A 79 3.70 7.05 22.66
N PHE A 80 3.46 6.16 23.62
CA PHE A 80 2.80 6.46 24.90
C PHE A 80 3.73 7.07 25.93
N ASP A 81 5.05 7.04 25.75
CA ASP A 81 6.02 7.55 26.73
C ASP A 81 5.76 9.02 27.05
N LEU A 82 5.61 9.85 26.01
CA LEU A 82 5.39 11.29 26.19
C LEU A 82 4.10 11.62 26.96
N PRO A 83 2.91 11.10 26.59
CA PRO A 83 1.67 11.36 27.34
C PRO A 83 1.70 10.78 28.76
N ILE A 84 2.35 9.65 29.00
CA ILE A 84 2.55 9.09 30.35
C ILE A 84 3.39 10.05 31.19
N LEU A 85 4.54 10.53 30.64
CA LEU A 85 5.42 11.47 31.30
C LEU A 85 4.68 12.75 31.70
N LEU A 86 4.00 13.37 30.73
CA LEU A 86 3.25 14.61 30.96
C LEU A 86 2.13 14.43 31.99
N GLY A 87 1.45 13.29 31.94
CA GLY A 87 0.41 12.97 32.91
C GLY A 87 0.95 12.88 34.34
N VAL A 88 2.11 12.24 34.55
CA VAL A 88 2.79 12.16 35.85
C VAL A 88 3.28 13.54 36.32
N LEU A 89 3.94 14.31 35.44
CA LEU A 89 4.44 15.65 35.78
C LEU A 89 3.33 16.63 36.10
N ALA A 90 2.19 16.58 35.37
CA ALA A 90 1.03 17.41 35.66
C ALA A 90 0.29 16.96 36.93
N ALA A 91 0.28 15.66 37.23
CA ALA A 91 -0.33 15.15 38.47
C ALA A 91 0.50 15.51 39.73
N CYS A 92 1.81 15.64 39.63
CA CYS A 92 2.64 16.10 40.75
C CYS A 92 2.79 17.65 40.83
N GLY A 93 2.26 18.39 39.84
CA GLY A 93 2.33 19.84 39.80
C GLY A 93 3.65 20.42 39.23
N SER A 94 4.50 19.61 38.64
CA SER A 94 5.74 20.05 37.97
C SER A 94 5.49 20.81 36.68
N ILE A 95 4.37 20.56 36.04
CA ILE A 95 3.89 21.30 34.84
C ILE A 95 2.40 21.64 35.01
N ARG A 96 1.96 22.67 34.28
CA ARG A 96 0.54 22.97 34.16
C ARG A 96 -0.19 21.82 33.44
N ARG A 97 -1.47 21.64 33.79
CA ARG A 97 -2.31 20.60 33.17
C ARG A 97 -2.47 20.88 31.68
N PRO A 98 -2.15 19.93 30.79
CA PRO A 98 -2.37 20.07 29.36
C PRO A 98 -3.86 20.28 29.04
N SER A 99 -4.13 20.99 27.94
CA SER A 99 -5.48 21.23 27.44
C SER A 99 -6.17 19.90 27.04
N THR A 100 -7.45 19.77 27.33
CA THR A 100 -8.27 18.64 26.86
C THR A 100 -8.45 18.62 25.35
N LYS A 101 -8.13 19.71 24.65
CA LYS A 101 -8.14 19.83 23.19
C LYS A 101 -6.77 19.54 22.56
N SER A 102 -5.78 19.17 23.37
CA SER A 102 -4.46 18.80 22.90
C SER A 102 -4.25 17.29 23.02
N ALA A 103 -3.44 16.72 22.12
CA ALA A 103 -2.96 15.35 22.17
C ALA A 103 -1.43 15.31 22.04
N PHE A 104 -0.80 14.31 22.63
CA PHE A 104 0.66 14.17 22.71
C PHE A 104 1.06 12.80 22.22
N ILE A 105 2.06 12.75 21.33
CA ILE A 105 2.54 11.53 20.68
C ILE A 105 4.07 11.59 20.68
N GLY A 106 4.74 10.54 21.14
CA GLY A 106 6.21 10.49 21.03
C GLY A 106 6.83 9.48 21.97
N GLU A 107 7.94 8.92 21.54
CA GLU A 107 8.85 8.14 22.38
C GLU A 107 9.78 9.08 23.10
N VAL A 108 10.13 8.76 24.34
CA VAL A 108 11.06 9.58 25.15
C VAL A 108 12.34 8.79 25.40
N SER A 109 13.48 9.38 25.05
CA SER A 109 14.79 8.81 25.36
C SER A 109 15.20 9.11 26.80
N LEU A 110 16.16 8.38 27.32
CA LEU A 110 16.66 8.53 28.72
C LEU A 110 17.22 9.92 29.02
N ASP A 111 17.76 10.60 28.02
CA ASP A 111 18.32 11.96 28.07
C ASP A 111 17.27 13.07 27.86
N GLY A 112 16.00 12.71 27.66
CA GLY A 112 14.89 13.65 27.53
C GLY A 112 14.63 14.17 26.12
N PHE A 113 15.21 13.59 25.06
CA PHE A 113 14.80 13.88 23.69
C PHE A 113 13.52 13.12 23.35
N VAL A 114 12.70 13.74 22.50
CA VAL A 114 11.48 13.15 21.94
C VAL A 114 11.83 12.56 20.58
N ARG A 115 11.73 11.23 20.46
CA ARG A 115 12.13 10.44 19.28
C ARG A 115 10.97 10.19 18.34
N PRO A 116 11.24 10.06 17.02
CA PRO A 116 10.22 9.76 16.04
C PRO A 116 9.56 8.40 16.28
N VAL A 117 8.29 8.32 15.92
CA VAL A 117 7.48 7.11 16.04
C VAL A 117 6.76 6.80 14.74
N ALA A 118 6.45 5.53 14.52
CA ALA A 118 5.73 5.10 13.31
C ALA A 118 4.23 5.37 13.43
N GLY A 119 3.58 5.72 12.29
CA GLY A 119 2.14 5.83 12.19
C GLY A 119 1.55 7.16 12.64
N VAL A 120 2.35 8.22 12.71
CA VAL A 120 1.91 9.55 13.17
C VAL A 120 0.79 10.10 12.29
N LEU A 121 0.81 9.89 10.99
CA LEU A 121 -0.28 10.32 10.09
C LEU A 121 -1.63 9.70 10.51
N SER A 122 -1.67 8.40 10.75
CA SER A 122 -2.89 7.70 11.19
C SER A 122 -3.39 8.20 12.55
N MET A 123 -2.45 8.49 13.47
CA MET A 123 -2.75 9.06 14.78
C MET A 123 -3.32 10.47 14.65
N THR A 124 -2.72 11.33 13.83
CA THR A 124 -3.17 12.71 13.62
C THR A 124 -4.52 12.78 12.91
N LEU A 125 -4.77 11.89 11.94
CA LEU A 125 -6.10 11.76 11.32
C LEU A 125 -7.18 11.34 12.33
N ALA A 126 -6.83 10.48 13.28
CA ALA A 126 -7.75 10.12 14.37
C ALA A 126 -7.95 11.27 15.35
N ALA A 127 -6.91 12.03 15.68
CA ALA A 127 -6.99 13.22 16.50
C ALA A 127 -7.94 14.27 15.89
N LYS A 128 -7.82 14.50 14.57
CA LYS A 128 -8.74 15.36 13.82
C LYS A 128 -10.20 14.91 13.96
N LYS A 129 -10.46 13.61 13.76
CA LYS A 129 -11.82 13.02 13.90
C LYS A 129 -12.36 13.13 15.33
N ALA A 130 -11.49 13.08 16.34
CA ALA A 130 -11.83 13.24 17.74
C ALA A 130 -12.01 14.71 18.19
N GLY A 131 -11.84 15.70 17.28
CA GLY A 131 -12.00 17.13 17.58
C GLY A 131 -10.82 17.74 18.35
N ILE A 132 -9.65 17.09 18.34
CA ILE A 132 -8.41 17.64 18.90
C ILE A 132 -7.98 18.82 18.04
N GLN A 133 -7.62 19.93 18.70
CA GLN A 133 -7.21 21.17 18.03
C GLN A 133 -5.69 21.27 17.86
N THR A 134 -4.91 20.68 18.78
CA THR A 134 -3.45 20.75 18.77
C THR A 134 -2.86 19.37 19.01
N VAL A 135 -1.91 18.96 18.16
CA VAL A 135 -1.18 17.70 18.34
C VAL A 135 0.32 17.98 18.48
N PHE A 136 0.89 17.60 19.60
CA PHE A 136 2.32 17.65 19.85
C PHE A 136 2.95 16.33 19.38
N VAL A 137 3.92 16.44 18.48
CA VAL A 137 4.57 15.29 17.83
C VAL A 137 6.10 15.45 17.85
N PRO A 138 6.87 14.36 17.73
CA PRO A 138 8.30 14.47 17.50
C PRO A 138 8.61 15.36 16.30
N ALA A 139 9.64 16.19 16.38
CA ALA A 139 9.98 17.14 15.31
C ALA A 139 10.20 16.45 13.96
N GLU A 140 10.78 15.26 13.94
CA GLU A 140 11.00 14.47 12.72
C GLU A 140 9.70 13.93 12.09
N ASN A 141 8.59 13.86 12.85
CA ASN A 141 7.28 13.45 12.34
C ASN A 141 6.37 14.64 12.00
N ALA A 142 6.80 15.89 12.26
CA ALA A 142 5.93 17.04 12.14
C ALA A 142 5.40 17.24 10.71
N ALA A 143 6.28 17.17 9.70
CA ALA A 143 5.89 17.26 8.29
C ALA A 143 4.83 16.21 7.89
N GLU A 144 5.00 14.96 8.34
CA GLU A 144 4.03 13.88 8.14
C GLU A 144 2.68 14.19 8.80
N ALA A 145 2.70 14.69 10.02
CA ALA A 145 1.48 15.00 10.78
C ALA A 145 0.65 16.11 10.11
N THR A 146 1.28 17.11 9.47
CA THR A 146 0.57 18.22 8.78
C THR A 146 -0.30 17.74 7.62
N LEU A 147 -0.02 16.56 7.04
CA LEU A 147 -0.82 15.98 5.94
C LEU A 147 -2.28 15.69 6.35
N ALA A 148 -2.56 15.57 7.64
CA ALA A 148 -3.93 15.40 8.14
C ALA A 148 -4.81 16.64 7.92
N ARG A 149 -4.23 17.81 7.71
CA ARG A 149 -4.92 19.10 7.44
C ARG A 149 -6.09 19.36 8.39
N GLY A 150 -5.79 19.67 9.61
CA GLY A 150 -6.85 19.97 10.61
C GLY A 150 -6.31 20.50 11.91
N PRO A 151 -5.78 19.67 12.82
CA PRO A 151 -5.20 20.17 14.06
C PRO A 151 -3.90 20.95 13.80
N ALA A 152 -3.59 21.93 14.64
CA ALA A 152 -2.29 22.58 14.70
C ALA A 152 -1.24 21.56 15.12
N ILE A 153 -0.15 21.44 14.39
CA ILE A 153 0.95 20.49 14.65
C ILE A 153 2.10 21.23 15.29
N ILE A 154 2.45 20.83 16.50
CA ILE A 154 3.55 21.41 17.25
C ILE A 154 4.71 20.42 17.35
N PRO A 155 5.84 20.69 16.68
CA PRO A 155 7.04 19.86 16.77
C PRO A 155 7.67 19.97 18.14
N VAL A 156 8.07 18.82 18.71
CA VAL A 156 8.73 18.72 20.00
C VAL A 156 10.07 18.00 19.85
N ARG A 157 11.15 18.61 20.33
CA ARG A 157 12.49 18.00 20.33
C ARG A 157 12.89 17.45 21.69
N THR A 158 12.52 18.17 22.75
CA THR A 158 12.89 17.79 24.12
C THR A 158 11.71 17.91 25.09
N VAL A 159 11.73 17.08 26.12
CA VAL A 159 10.78 17.15 27.24
C VAL A 159 10.88 18.49 27.97
N LYS A 160 12.11 19.05 28.08
CA LYS A 160 12.35 20.31 28.75
C LYS A 160 11.67 21.50 28.06
N GLU A 161 11.79 21.62 26.72
CA GLU A 161 11.14 22.67 25.96
C GLU A 161 9.62 22.56 26.02
N LEU A 162 9.07 21.32 25.94
CA LEU A 162 7.65 21.08 26.06
C LEU A 162 7.11 21.46 27.44
N ALA A 163 7.84 21.12 28.52
CA ALA A 163 7.46 21.49 29.88
C ALA A 163 7.44 23.03 30.07
N ALA A 164 8.46 23.73 29.58
CA ALA A 164 8.50 25.20 29.57
C ALA A 164 7.34 25.81 28.79
N CYS A 165 7.01 25.27 27.61
CA CYS A 165 5.86 25.69 26.81
C CYS A 165 4.54 25.49 27.56
N LEU A 166 4.31 24.34 28.16
CA LEU A 166 3.10 24.06 28.95
C LEU A 166 2.97 24.96 30.17
N ASN A 167 4.08 25.36 30.78
CA ASN A 167 4.12 26.31 31.88
C ASN A 167 3.89 27.76 31.44
N GLY A 168 3.95 28.05 30.12
CA GLY A 168 3.81 29.39 29.58
C GLY A 168 5.10 30.24 29.64
N GLU A 169 6.26 29.58 29.80
CA GLU A 169 7.58 30.20 29.81
C GLU A 169 8.14 30.46 28.41
N CYS A 170 7.68 29.70 27.43
CA CYS A 170 7.99 29.87 26.01
C CYS A 170 6.80 29.46 25.13
N SER A 171 6.86 29.78 23.84
CA SER A 171 5.94 29.28 22.81
C SER A 171 6.70 28.38 21.84
N LEU A 172 6.08 27.27 21.45
CA LEU A 172 6.54 26.45 20.33
C LEU A 172 5.78 26.87 19.08
N GLU A 173 6.48 26.97 17.98
CA GLU A 173 5.90 27.37 16.70
C GLU A 173 5.15 26.19 16.07
N GLU A 174 4.05 26.51 15.38
CA GLU A 174 3.29 25.54 14.61
C GLU A 174 4.05 25.16 13.34
N GLU A 175 4.11 23.87 13.05
CA GLU A 175 4.68 23.38 11.80
C GLU A 175 3.80 23.78 10.62
N PRO A 176 4.36 24.46 9.60
CA PRO A 176 3.60 24.80 8.41
C PRO A 176 3.11 23.57 7.68
N ILE A 177 1.94 23.65 7.05
CA ILE A 177 1.41 22.55 6.25
C ILE A 177 2.42 22.21 5.17
N TRP A 178 2.88 20.95 5.18
CA TRP A 178 3.82 20.49 4.18
C TRP A 178 3.21 20.56 2.78
N VAL A 179 3.96 21.13 1.87
CA VAL A 179 3.64 21.19 0.44
C VAL A 179 4.72 20.48 -0.38
N PRO A 180 4.36 19.78 -1.45
CA PRO A 180 5.34 19.11 -2.29
C PRO A 180 6.34 20.10 -2.89
N VAL A 181 7.61 20.01 -2.53
CA VAL A 181 8.69 20.82 -3.11
C VAL A 181 9.54 19.90 -3.99
N GLY A 182 9.90 20.40 -5.20
CA GLY A 182 10.77 19.67 -6.12
C GLY A 182 10.07 18.68 -7.05
N GLN A 183 10.88 18.16 -7.98
CA GLN A 183 10.42 17.16 -8.95
C GLN A 183 10.29 15.79 -8.28
N GLN A 184 9.31 15.01 -8.73
CA GLN A 184 9.22 13.60 -8.38
C GLN A 184 10.43 12.84 -8.92
N ARG A 185 10.79 11.73 -8.27
CA ARG A 185 11.83 10.83 -8.79
C ARG A 185 11.50 10.44 -10.22
N GLU A 186 12.49 10.57 -11.10
CA GLU A 186 12.34 10.19 -12.50
C GLU A 186 12.03 8.70 -12.61
N LEU A 187 10.96 8.37 -13.32
CA LEU A 187 10.55 6.98 -13.56
C LEU A 187 11.27 6.47 -14.82
N LEU A 188 11.47 5.15 -14.88
CA LEU A 188 11.98 4.48 -16.06
C LEU A 188 11.00 4.66 -17.22
N ASP A 189 11.48 5.01 -18.41
CA ASP A 189 10.65 5.34 -19.57
C ASP A 189 10.54 4.16 -20.57
N PHE A 190 9.37 4.01 -21.20
CA PHE A 190 9.12 3.02 -22.26
C PHE A 190 9.95 3.30 -23.53
N LYS A 191 10.40 4.55 -23.76
CA LYS A 191 11.30 4.89 -24.87
C LYS A 191 12.61 4.08 -24.90
N ASP A 192 13.06 3.61 -23.71
CA ASP A 192 14.28 2.79 -23.61
C ASP A 192 14.05 1.33 -24.03
N VAL A 193 12.81 0.93 -24.28
CA VAL A 193 12.45 -0.44 -24.70
C VAL A 193 12.26 -0.47 -26.20
N LEU A 194 13.21 -1.05 -26.90
CA LEU A 194 13.14 -1.21 -28.35
C LEU A 194 12.27 -2.42 -28.73
N GLY A 195 11.43 -2.24 -29.73
CA GLY A 195 10.48 -3.28 -30.15
C GLY A 195 9.40 -3.59 -29.10
N GLN A 196 8.90 -4.83 -29.09
CA GLN A 196 7.93 -5.32 -28.11
C GLN A 196 6.57 -4.58 -28.14
N GLU A 197 6.14 -4.03 -29.26
CA GLU A 197 4.95 -3.16 -29.40
C GLU A 197 3.66 -3.84 -28.93
N GLN A 198 3.51 -5.15 -29.15
CA GLN A 198 2.35 -5.91 -28.66
C GLN A 198 2.31 -6.00 -27.14
N VAL A 199 3.49 -6.12 -26.51
CA VAL A 199 3.59 -6.19 -25.04
C VAL A 199 3.36 -4.80 -24.43
N LYS A 200 3.93 -3.75 -25.02
CA LYS A 200 3.66 -2.36 -24.61
C LYS A 200 2.17 -2.04 -24.72
N ARG A 201 1.50 -2.46 -25.80
CA ARG A 201 0.05 -2.30 -25.96
C ARG A 201 -0.73 -3.07 -24.89
N ALA A 202 -0.36 -4.30 -24.58
CA ALA A 202 -0.98 -5.06 -23.51
C ALA A 202 -0.84 -4.36 -22.14
N LEU A 203 0.35 -3.79 -21.86
CA LEU A 203 0.62 -3.04 -20.62
C LEU A 203 -0.15 -1.71 -20.59
N GLU A 204 -0.32 -1.02 -21.73
CA GLU A 204 -1.17 0.16 -21.86
C GLU A 204 -2.64 -0.16 -21.50
N VAL A 205 -3.20 -1.25 -22.08
CA VAL A 205 -4.55 -1.71 -21.76
C VAL A 205 -4.66 -2.06 -20.27
N ALA A 206 -3.65 -2.75 -19.75
CA ALA A 206 -3.61 -3.13 -18.34
C ALA A 206 -3.57 -1.90 -17.42
N ALA A 207 -2.75 -0.90 -17.73
CA ALA A 207 -2.66 0.36 -16.97
C ALA A 207 -3.99 1.14 -17.01
N ALA A 208 -4.62 1.22 -18.18
CA ALA A 208 -5.88 1.92 -18.37
C ALA A 208 -7.03 1.30 -17.58
N GLY A 209 -7.12 -0.05 -17.50
CA GLY A 209 -8.18 -0.76 -16.81
C GLY A 209 -7.84 -1.28 -15.41
N SER A 210 -6.60 -1.16 -14.95
CA SER A 210 -6.04 -1.86 -13.76
C SER A 210 -6.15 -3.38 -13.87
N HIS A 211 -5.90 -3.94 -15.05
CA HIS A 211 -5.97 -5.38 -15.29
C HIS A 211 -4.72 -6.10 -14.80
N ASN A 212 -4.89 -7.28 -14.24
CA ASN A 212 -3.80 -8.17 -13.86
C ASN A 212 -3.16 -8.80 -15.10
N VAL A 213 -1.83 -8.88 -15.13
CA VAL A 213 -1.05 -9.29 -16.30
C VAL A 213 -0.13 -10.46 -15.99
N LEU A 214 -0.02 -11.40 -16.93
CA LEU A 214 1.01 -12.43 -16.96
C LEU A 214 1.85 -12.29 -18.23
N LEU A 215 3.15 -12.07 -18.07
CA LEU A 215 4.14 -12.02 -19.14
C LEU A 215 4.83 -13.38 -19.24
N ILE A 216 4.77 -14.02 -20.42
CA ILE A 216 5.41 -15.32 -20.68
C ILE A 216 6.45 -15.14 -21.78
N GLY A 217 7.68 -15.58 -21.56
CA GLY A 217 8.71 -15.48 -22.61
C GLY A 217 10.05 -16.03 -22.17
N PRO A 218 10.99 -16.22 -23.12
CA PRO A 218 12.29 -16.78 -22.82
C PRO A 218 13.12 -15.87 -21.90
N PRO A 219 14.18 -16.40 -21.27
CA PRO A 219 15.13 -15.57 -20.52
C PRO A 219 15.69 -14.44 -21.39
N GLY A 220 15.87 -13.25 -20.80
CA GLY A 220 16.41 -12.10 -21.53
C GLY A 220 15.44 -11.40 -22.49
N SER A 221 14.15 -11.80 -22.57
CA SER A 221 13.16 -11.14 -23.44
C SER A 221 12.67 -9.77 -22.94
N GLY A 222 13.13 -9.29 -21.77
CA GLY A 222 12.80 -7.95 -21.27
C GLY A 222 11.56 -7.88 -20.36
N LYS A 223 10.99 -9.00 -19.91
CA LYS A 223 9.79 -9.04 -19.05
C LYS A 223 9.90 -8.14 -17.82
N SER A 224 10.95 -8.31 -17.03
CA SER A 224 11.18 -7.52 -15.80
C SER A 224 11.49 -6.05 -16.11
N MET A 225 12.15 -5.76 -17.27
CA MET A 225 12.43 -4.42 -17.73
C MET A 225 11.15 -3.67 -18.10
N LEU A 226 10.24 -4.30 -18.82
CA LEU A 226 8.91 -3.77 -19.17
C LEU A 226 8.06 -3.52 -17.92
N SER A 227 8.02 -4.50 -17.01
CA SER A 227 7.24 -4.39 -15.77
C SER A 227 7.68 -3.24 -14.88
N LYS A 228 9.00 -2.99 -14.74
CA LYS A 228 9.55 -1.88 -13.97
C LYS A 228 9.21 -0.49 -14.54
N ARG A 229 8.84 -0.41 -15.82
CA ARG A 229 8.42 0.83 -16.49
C ARG A 229 6.92 1.10 -16.39
N LEU A 230 6.13 0.11 -15.97
CA LEU A 230 4.68 0.26 -15.83
C LEU A 230 4.26 1.46 -14.97
N PRO A 231 4.92 1.79 -13.85
CA PRO A 231 4.57 2.98 -13.08
C PRO A 231 4.57 4.29 -13.88
N SER A 232 5.39 4.40 -14.93
CA SER A 232 5.49 5.63 -15.75
C SER A 232 4.28 5.91 -16.63
N ILE A 233 3.45 4.91 -16.87
CA ILE A 233 2.21 5.02 -17.66
C ILE A 233 0.93 4.91 -16.83
N LEU A 234 1.05 4.64 -15.52
CA LEU A 234 -0.12 4.63 -14.63
C LEU A 234 -0.63 6.05 -14.40
N PRO A 235 -1.95 6.23 -14.20
CA PRO A 235 -2.53 7.49 -13.78
C PRO A 235 -1.94 7.98 -12.46
N ASP A 236 -1.82 9.29 -12.29
CA ASP A 236 -1.36 9.85 -11.01
C ASP A 236 -2.34 9.49 -9.89
N MET A 237 -1.83 9.42 -8.66
CA MET A 237 -2.68 9.21 -7.49
C MET A 237 -3.45 10.48 -7.15
N THR A 238 -4.71 10.32 -6.73
CA THR A 238 -5.43 11.42 -6.08
C THR A 238 -4.81 11.72 -4.72
N TRP A 239 -5.21 12.83 -4.12
CA TRP A 239 -4.77 13.18 -2.76
C TRP A 239 -5.17 12.10 -1.75
N GLU A 240 -6.38 11.60 -1.85
CA GLU A 240 -6.94 10.56 -1.00
C GLU A 240 -6.17 9.23 -1.16
N GLU A 241 -5.91 8.81 -2.41
CA GLU A 241 -5.09 7.63 -2.70
C GLU A 241 -3.67 7.78 -2.12
N SER A 242 -3.06 8.97 -2.28
CA SER A 242 -1.74 9.27 -1.72
C SER A 242 -1.72 9.19 -0.20
N LEU A 243 -2.77 9.69 0.47
CA LEU A 243 -2.90 9.57 1.93
C LEU A 243 -3.07 8.13 2.39
N GLU A 244 -3.90 7.33 1.71
CA GLU A 244 -4.09 5.90 2.04
C GLU A 244 -2.77 5.12 1.95
N VAL A 245 -2.02 5.34 0.87
CA VAL A 245 -0.70 4.72 0.69
C VAL A 245 0.26 5.22 1.77
N THR A 246 0.29 6.52 2.01
CA THR A 246 1.19 7.13 3.01
C THR A 246 0.92 6.60 4.41
N GLN A 247 -0.34 6.35 4.80
CA GLN A 247 -0.67 5.72 6.08
C GLN A 247 -0.01 4.34 6.25
N ILE A 248 -0.01 3.52 5.19
CA ILE A 248 0.63 2.19 5.22
C ILE A 248 2.15 2.33 5.41
N TYR A 249 2.77 3.25 4.67
CA TYR A 249 4.22 3.50 4.73
C TYR A 249 4.62 4.15 6.07
N SER A 250 3.78 5.00 6.64
CA SER A 250 3.93 5.61 7.96
C SER A 250 4.01 4.54 9.07
N ILE A 251 3.07 3.59 9.08
CA ILE A 251 3.03 2.49 10.07
C ILE A 251 4.26 1.59 9.96
N MET A 252 4.84 1.48 8.78
CA MET A 252 6.07 0.74 8.56
C MET A 252 7.34 1.53 8.93
N GLY A 253 7.21 2.84 9.23
CA GLY A 253 8.35 3.71 9.48
C GLY A 253 9.21 3.94 8.22
N MET A 254 8.59 3.94 7.04
CA MET A 254 9.28 4.03 5.74
C MET A 254 9.20 5.45 5.13
N LEU A 255 8.70 6.43 5.85
CA LEU A 255 8.67 7.82 5.44
C LEU A 255 9.94 8.54 5.91
N SER A 256 10.32 9.62 5.22
CA SER A 256 11.36 10.52 5.69
C SER A 256 10.79 11.93 5.88
N PRO A 257 11.42 12.77 6.74
CA PRO A 257 10.97 14.14 6.96
C PRO A 257 10.91 14.97 5.68
N GLU A 258 11.84 14.73 4.73
CA GLU A 258 11.90 15.45 3.45
C GLU A 258 10.79 15.00 2.49
N ASN A 259 10.37 13.73 2.57
CA ASN A 259 9.36 13.13 1.72
C ASN A 259 8.29 12.41 2.56
N PRO A 260 7.46 13.15 3.30
CA PRO A 260 6.46 12.58 4.19
C PRO A 260 5.23 12.04 3.45
N LEU A 261 5.04 12.34 2.16
CA LEU A 261 3.92 11.92 1.33
C LEU A 261 4.39 11.01 0.19
N VAL A 262 3.79 9.83 0.07
CA VAL A 262 3.99 8.94 -1.09
C VAL A 262 3.16 9.48 -2.25
N ARG A 263 3.83 10.02 -3.27
CA ARG A 263 3.22 10.69 -4.43
C ARG A 263 3.20 9.82 -5.69
N GLN A 264 4.06 8.82 -5.76
CA GLN A 264 4.15 7.89 -6.89
C GLN A 264 3.49 6.57 -6.51
N ARG A 265 2.80 5.94 -7.48
CA ARG A 265 2.24 4.61 -7.28
C ARG A 265 3.34 3.61 -6.91
N PRO A 266 3.19 2.89 -5.78
CA PRO A 266 4.19 1.92 -5.35
C PRO A 266 4.43 0.83 -6.41
N PHE A 267 5.69 0.45 -6.59
CA PHE A 267 6.08 -0.74 -7.33
C PHE A 267 6.85 -1.66 -6.39
N ARG A 268 6.22 -2.78 -6.02
CA ARG A 268 6.80 -3.78 -5.11
C ARG A 268 7.16 -5.02 -5.89
N SER A 269 8.37 -5.53 -5.67
CA SER A 269 8.88 -6.72 -6.36
C SER A 269 9.57 -7.63 -5.34
N PRO A 270 8.81 -8.38 -4.53
CA PRO A 270 9.38 -9.31 -3.59
C PRO A 270 10.07 -10.46 -4.33
N HIS A 271 11.17 -10.95 -3.76
CA HIS A 271 11.85 -12.12 -4.26
C HIS A 271 10.99 -13.38 -4.04
N HIS A 272 11.10 -14.40 -4.89
CA HIS A 272 10.30 -15.63 -4.79
C HIS A 272 10.50 -16.41 -3.46
N THR A 273 11.58 -16.14 -2.71
CA THR A 273 11.82 -16.70 -1.38
C THR A 273 11.10 -15.98 -0.25
N VAL A 274 10.29 -14.96 -0.55
CA VAL A 274 9.54 -14.22 0.46
C VAL A 274 8.69 -15.17 1.31
N SER A 275 8.70 -14.95 2.63
CA SER A 275 7.85 -15.72 3.54
C SER A 275 6.37 -15.31 3.43
N ASN A 276 5.46 -16.19 3.83
CA ASN A 276 4.03 -15.87 3.88
C ASN A 276 3.76 -14.58 4.69
N ALA A 277 4.43 -14.42 5.84
CA ALA A 277 4.33 -13.23 6.65
C ALA A 277 4.95 -11.98 5.99
N GLY A 278 6.00 -12.14 5.20
CA GLY A 278 6.56 -11.04 4.41
C GLY A 278 5.62 -10.58 3.31
N LEU A 279 4.91 -11.52 2.67
CA LEU A 279 3.97 -11.20 1.59
C LEU A 279 2.67 -10.59 2.12
N THR A 280 2.00 -11.25 3.06
CA THR A 280 0.67 -10.82 3.57
C THR A 280 0.74 -9.91 4.78
N GLY A 281 1.86 -9.91 5.47
CA GLY A 281 1.99 -9.26 6.77
C GLY A 281 1.85 -10.25 7.94
N GLY A 282 2.23 -9.81 9.12
CA GLY A 282 2.21 -10.65 10.31
C GLY A 282 3.04 -10.08 11.46
N GLY A 283 3.44 -10.97 12.36
CA GLY A 283 4.17 -10.62 13.58
C GLY A 283 3.28 -10.62 14.81
N THR A 284 3.88 -10.42 15.99
CA THR A 284 3.19 -10.33 17.28
C THR A 284 2.30 -9.07 17.36
N ASN A 285 2.79 -7.96 16.82
CA ASN A 285 2.04 -6.77 16.48
C ASN A 285 1.90 -6.77 14.96
N PRO A 286 0.73 -7.16 14.41
CA PRO A 286 0.58 -7.37 12.98
C PRO A 286 0.96 -6.13 12.16
N LYS A 287 1.95 -6.27 11.28
CA LYS A 287 2.39 -5.24 10.33
C LYS A 287 1.97 -5.61 8.92
N PRO A 288 1.74 -4.62 8.02
CA PRO A 288 1.43 -4.89 6.62
C PRO A 288 2.61 -5.56 5.90
N GLY A 289 2.30 -6.44 4.93
CA GLY A 289 3.28 -7.08 4.05
C GLY A 289 3.36 -6.42 2.68
N GLU A 290 4.12 -7.04 1.74
CA GLU A 290 4.34 -6.54 0.39
C GLU A 290 3.03 -6.30 -0.39
N ILE A 291 2.01 -7.12 -0.16
CA ILE A 291 0.69 -6.94 -0.76
C ILE A 291 0.08 -5.59 -0.36
N SER A 292 0.10 -5.25 0.93
CA SER A 292 -0.43 -3.96 1.39
C SER A 292 0.48 -2.79 1.03
N LEU A 293 1.80 -3.00 0.99
CA LEU A 293 2.77 -2.00 0.52
C LEU A 293 2.63 -1.68 -0.97
N SER A 294 2.00 -2.57 -1.76
CA SER A 294 1.68 -2.34 -3.17
C SER A 294 0.33 -1.65 -3.39
N HIS A 295 -0.37 -1.28 -2.31
CA HIS A 295 -1.68 -0.63 -2.38
C HIS A 295 -1.68 0.59 -3.32
N LYS A 296 -2.70 0.69 -4.20
CA LYS A 296 -2.82 1.69 -5.29
C LYS A 296 -1.65 1.71 -6.29
N GLY A 297 -0.84 0.65 -6.30
CA GLY A 297 0.32 0.49 -7.16
C GLY A 297 0.38 -0.87 -7.84
N VAL A 298 1.59 -1.39 -7.99
CA VAL A 298 1.89 -2.64 -8.69
C VAL A 298 2.61 -3.61 -7.76
N LEU A 299 2.11 -4.83 -7.70
CA LEU A 299 2.84 -5.97 -7.16
C LEU A 299 3.38 -6.80 -8.31
N PHE A 300 4.71 -6.83 -8.46
CA PHE A 300 5.38 -7.57 -9.51
C PHE A 300 5.98 -8.87 -8.93
N LEU A 301 5.55 -10.01 -9.48
CA LEU A 301 6.08 -11.33 -9.13
C LEU A 301 6.87 -11.87 -10.33
N ASP A 302 8.19 -11.79 -10.25
CA ASP A 302 9.07 -12.38 -11.25
C ASP A 302 9.27 -13.86 -10.97
N GLU A 303 9.51 -14.66 -12.01
CA GLU A 303 9.68 -16.12 -11.89
C GLU A 303 8.51 -16.78 -11.13
N LEU A 304 7.27 -16.44 -11.49
CA LEU A 304 6.05 -16.85 -10.79
C LEU A 304 6.01 -18.34 -10.36
N PRO A 305 6.41 -19.34 -11.19
CA PRO A 305 6.40 -20.75 -10.79
C PRO A 305 7.45 -21.13 -9.73
N GLU A 306 8.39 -20.23 -9.40
CA GLU A 306 9.40 -20.49 -8.36
C GLU A 306 8.91 -20.08 -6.95
N PHE A 307 7.81 -19.33 -6.86
CA PHE A 307 7.16 -19.07 -5.58
C PHE A 307 6.56 -20.36 -5.03
N ARG A 308 6.53 -20.47 -3.72
CA ARG A 308 5.86 -21.57 -3.04
C ARG A 308 4.35 -21.51 -3.31
N LYS A 309 3.73 -22.67 -3.51
CA LYS A 309 2.31 -22.77 -3.83
C LYS A 309 1.41 -22.17 -2.74
N ASP A 310 1.74 -22.44 -1.48
CA ASP A 310 1.03 -21.86 -0.32
C ASP A 310 1.10 -20.32 -0.31
N THR A 311 2.26 -19.74 -0.67
CA THR A 311 2.45 -18.29 -0.79
C THR A 311 1.58 -17.71 -1.90
N LEU A 312 1.52 -18.35 -3.07
CA LEU A 312 0.66 -17.90 -4.18
C LEU A 312 -0.84 -18.01 -3.86
N ASP A 313 -1.24 -19.03 -3.13
CA ASP A 313 -2.64 -19.21 -2.75
C ASP A 313 -3.15 -18.12 -1.79
N LEU A 314 -2.26 -17.49 -1.00
CA LEU A 314 -2.58 -16.34 -0.16
C LEU A 314 -2.97 -15.08 -0.96
N MET A 315 -2.58 -15.00 -2.24
CA MET A 315 -2.93 -13.87 -3.12
C MET A 315 -4.42 -13.83 -3.50
N ARG A 316 -5.13 -14.97 -3.38
CA ARG A 316 -6.51 -15.11 -3.89
C ARG A 316 -7.46 -14.12 -3.22
N GLN A 317 -7.44 -14.05 -1.88
CA GLN A 317 -8.33 -13.18 -1.13
C GLN A 317 -8.02 -11.69 -1.38
N PRO A 318 -6.77 -11.21 -1.31
CA PRO A 318 -6.45 -9.82 -1.62
C PRO A 318 -6.85 -9.38 -3.03
N LEU A 319 -6.74 -10.26 -4.03
CA LEU A 319 -7.15 -9.96 -5.40
C LEU A 319 -8.68 -9.84 -5.58
N GLU A 320 -9.47 -10.48 -4.72
CA GLU A 320 -10.93 -10.37 -4.73
C GLU A 320 -11.44 -9.24 -3.85
N ASP A 321 -10.98 -9.22 -2.58
CA ASP A 321 -11.53 -8.35 -1.54
C ASP A 321 -10.84 -6.97 -1.47
N ALA A 322 -9.72 -6.78 -2.19
CA ALA A 322 -8.87 -5.58 -2.11
C ALA A 322 -8.40 -5.26 -0.68
N LYS A 323 -8.26 -6.26 0.16
CA LYS A 323 -7.82 -6.14 1.56
C LYS A 323 -7.13 -7.41 2.02
N VAL A 324 -6.23 -7.27 2.99
CA VAL A 324 -5.60 -8.38 3.72
C VAL A 324 -6.02 -8.32 5.16
N THR A 325 -6.57 -9.41 5.69
CA THR A 325 -6.92 -9.54 7.11
C THR A 325 -5.94 -10.50 7.79
N ILE A 326 -5.22 -9.99 8.77
CA ILE A 326 -4.28 -10.76 9.59
C ILE A 326 -4.97 -11.07 10.90
N SER A 327 -5.43 -12.31 11.07
CA SER A 327 -6.06 -12.79 12.31
C SER A 327 -5.03 -13.47 13.19
N ARG A 328 -4.94 -13.04 14.45
CA ARG A 328 -4.13 -13.63 15.52
C ARG A 328 -4.98 -13.75 16.78
N VAL A 329 -4.57 -14.60 17.71
CA VAL A 329 -5.28 -14.80 18.98
C VAL A 329 -5.53 -13.47 19.72
N ALA A 330 -4.58 -12.52 19.62
CA ALA A 330 -4.66 -11.25 20.35
C ALA A 330 -5.34 -10.10 19.57
N ALA A 331 -5.47 -10.18 18.24
CA ALA A 331 -6.06 -9.12 17.42
C ALA A 331 -6.32 -9.59 15.98
N SER A 332 -7.37 -9.05 15.36
CA SER A 332 -7.61 -9.13 13.91
C SER A 332 -7.43 -7.74 13.32
N VAL A 333 -6.53 -7.62 12.36
CA VAL A 333 -6.18 -6.34 11.73
C VAL A 333 -6.34 -6.46 10.21
N THR A 334 -6.99 -5.48 9.62
CA THR A 334 -7.22 -5.42 8.17
C THR A 334 -6.46 -4.25 7.56
N TYR A 335 -5.71 -4.53 6.51
CA TYR A 335 -5.01 -3.55 5.69
C TYR A 335 -5.62 -3.48 4.28
N PRO A 336 -5.70 -2.30 3.67
CA PRO A 336 -6.09 -2.19 2.26
C PRO A 336 -5.03 -2.81 1.37
N ALA A 337 -5.47 -3.40 0.26
CA ALA A 337 -4.63 -4.15 -0.67
C ALA A 337 -5.20 -4.09 -2.08
N GLU A 338 -5.48 -2.88 -2.54
CA GLU A 338 -5.91 -2.62 -3.91
C GLU A 338 -4.68 -2.38 -4.78
N PHE A 339 -4.28 -3.37 -5.55
CA PHE A 339 -3.08 -3.32 -6.39
C PHE A 339 -3.35 -3.97 -7.73
N MET A 340 -2.50 -3.68 -8.70
CA MET A 340 -2.40 -4.36 -9.98
C MET A 340 -1.35 -5.47 -9.87
N LEU A 341 -1.74 -6.71 -10.13
CA LEU A 341 -0.81 -7.84 -10.14
C LEU A 341 -0.16 -7.96 -11.51
N VAL A 342 1.16 -7.92 -11.56
CA VAL A 342 1.95 -8.21 -12.75
C VAL A 342 2.85 -9.40 -12.45
N CYS A 343 2.74 -10.43 -13.26
CA CYS A 343 3.54 -11.65 -13.11
C CYS A 343 4.42 -11.84 -14.34
N ALA A 344 5.60 -12.41 -14.14
CA ALA A 344 6.46 -12.85 -15.22
C ALA A 344 6.87 -14.31 -15.02
N MET A 345 6.93 -15.07 -16.09
CA MET A 345 7.41 -16.44 -16.07
C MET A 345 8.09 -16.83 -17.38
N ASN A 346 8.92 -17.86 -17.30
CA ASN A 346 9.41 -18.54 -18.49
C ASN A 346 8.40 -19.59 -18.98
N PRO A 347 8.38 -19.97 -20.26
CA PRO A 347 7.43 -20.94 -20.80
C PRO A 347 7.66 -22.38 -20.26
N CYS A 348 8.88 -22.69 -19.78
CA CYS A 348 9.26 -23.95 -19.14
C CYS A 348 10.48 -23.73 -18.24
N LYS A 349 10.94 -24.76 -17.54
CA LYS A 349 12.10 -24.68 -16.63
C LYS A 349 13.40 -24.24 -17.32
N CYS A 350 13.68 -24.70 -18.57
CA CYS A 350 14.84 -24.26 -19.32
C CYS A 350 14.63 -22.89 -20.01
N GLY A 351 13.38 -22.41 -20.10
CA GLY A 351 13.01 -21.10 -20.63
C GLY A 351 12.75 -21.03 -22.14
N TRP A 352 12.92 -22.13 -22.90
CA TRP A 352 12.93 -22.08 -24.37
C TRP A 352 11.80 -22.89 -25.04
N TYR A 353 10.79 -23.33 -24.30
CA TYR A 353 9.67 -24.07 -24.88
C TYR A 353 8.87 -23.18 -25.84
N GLY A 354 8.62 -23.68 -27.07
CA GLY A 354 7.93 -22.95 -28.14
C GLY A 354 8.80 -21.93 -28.87
N ASP A 355 10.07 -21.75 -28.50
CA ASP A 355 11.01 -20.87 -29.19
C ASP A 355 11.49 -21.52 -30.50
N ALA A 356 11.54 -20.72 -31.58
CA ALA A 356 11.98 -21.17 -32.91
C ALA A 356 13.42 -21.66 -32.97
N SER A 357 14.26 -21.34 -31.95
CA SER A 357 15.66 -21.76 -31.88
C SER A 357 15.87 -23.24 -31.59
N GLY A 358 14.83 -23.99 -31.21
CA GLY A 358 14.93 -25.41 -30.87
C GLY A 358 15.77 -25.72 -29.61
N ARG A 359 16.10 -24.73 -28.78
CA ARG A 359 16.94 -24.88 -27.57
C ARG A 359 16.25 -25.61 -26.42
N CYS A 360 14.93 -25.83 -26.51
CA CYS A 360 14.21 -26.48 -25.42
C CYS A 360 14.57 -27.96 -25.30
N THR A 361 15.03 -28.36 -24.12
CA THR A 361 15.36 -29.76 -23.78
C THR A 361 14.34 -30.41 -22.85
N CYS A 362 13.26 -29.70 -22.49
CA CYS A 362 12.27 -30.17 -21.56
C CYS A 362 11.31 -31.18 -22.23
N SER A 363 11.02 -32.28 -21.54
CA SER A 363 9.92 -33.17 -21.93
C SER A 363 8.57 -32.45 -21.70
N GLN A 364 7.54 -32.88 -22.41
CA GLN A 364 6.21 -32.32 -22.27
C GLN A 364 5.67 -32.43 -20.83
N SER A 365 5.94 -33.54 -20.15
CA SER A 365 5.61 -33.70 -18.74
C SER A 365 6.35 -32.73 -17.81
N ALA A 366 7.62 -32.41 -18.11
CA ALA A 366 8.38 -31.42 -17.34
C ALA A 366 7.82 -29.99 -17.54
N VAL A 367 7.37 -29.67 -18.74
CA VAL A 367 6.69 -28.38 -19.03
C VAL A 367 5.37 -28.30 -18.27
N GLN A 368 4.55 -29.32 -18.33
CA GLN A 368 3.27 -29.39 -17.61
C GLN A 368 3.47 -29.28 -16.08
N ASN A 369 4.42 -30.03 -15.52
CA ASN A 369 4.75 -29.96 -14.11
C ASN A 369 5.25 -28.58 -13.67
N TYR A 370 5.98 -27.88 -14.51
CA TYR A 370 6.42 -26.50 -14.25
C TYR A 370 5.25 -25.54 -14.21
N ARG A 371 4.33 -25.62 -15.18
CA ARG A 371 3.16 -24.75 -15.29
C ARG A 371 2.11 -25.05 -14.23
N SER A 372 1.92 -26.30 -13.83
CA SER A 372 0.97 -26.70 -12.78
C SER A 372 1.31 -26.21 -11.37
N ARG A 373 2.50 -25.63 -11.18
CA ARG A 373 2.84 -24.93 -9.93
C ARG A 373 1.96 -23.69 -9.71
N ILE A 374 1.47 -23.09 -10.80
CA ILE A 374 0.52 -21.98 -10.72
C ILE A 374 -0.88 -22.57 -10.64
N SER A 375 -1.62 -22.25 -9.58
CA SER A 375 -2.97 -22.77 -9.39
C SER A 375 -3.95 -22.15 -10.39
N GLY A 376 -4.88 -22.98 -10.91
CA GLY A 376 -5.97 -22.49 -11.78
C GLY A 376 -6.72 -21.28 -11.22
N PRO A 377 -7.11 -21.29 -9.93
CA PRO A 377 -7.75 -20.14 -9.30
C PRO A 377 -6.92 -18.84 -9.30
N LEU A 378 -5.59 -18.89 -9.31
CA LEU A 378 -4.76 -17.67 -9.48
C LEU A 378 -4.75 -17.22 -10.94
N LEU A 379 -4.58 -18.15 -11.89
CA LEU A 379 -4.68 -17.87 -13.33
C LEU A 379 -6.04 -17.28 -13.70
N ASP A 380 -7.08 -17.74 -13.03
CA ASP A 380 -8.42 -17.17 -13.15
C ASP A 380 -8.51 -15.70 -12.72
N ARG A 381 -7.57 -15.14 -12.02
CA ARG A 381 -7.53 -13.71 -11.60
C ARG A 381 -6.61 -12.85 -12.46
N ILE A 382 -5.99 -13.45 -13.47
CA ILE A 382 -5.19 -12.74 -14.46
C ILE A 382 -6.08 -12.44 -15.65
N ASP A 383 -6.16 -11.18 -16.06
CA ASP A 383 -7.03 -10.72 -17.15
C ASP A 383 -6.32 -10.79 -18.50
N ILE A 384 -5.05 -10.44 -18.53
CA ILE A 384 -4.22 -10.33 -19.73
C ILE A 384 -3.05 -11.29 -19.63
N ILE A 385 -2.93 -12.18 -20.60
CA ILE A 385 -1.76 -13.06 -20.76
C ILE A 385 -1.11 -12.71 -22.10
N VAL A 386 0.16 -12.37 -22.09
CA VAL A 386 0.88 -11.95 -23.29
C VAL A 386 2.24 -12.62 -23.39
N GLU A 387 2.57 -13.09 -24.60
CA GLU A 387 3.89 -13.61 -24.93
C GLU A 387 4.86 -12.46 -25.20
N VAL A 388 6.02 -12.56 -24.58
CA VAL A 388 7.13 -11.63 -24.75
C VAL A 388 8.20 -12.32 -25.60
N PRO A 389 8.23 -12.11 -26.92
CA PRO A 389 9.19 -12.78 -27.79
C PRO A 389 10.62 -12.35 -27.46
N ALA A 390 11.60 -13.17 -27.88
CA ALA A 390 13.00 -12.77 -27.83
C ALA A 390 13.21 -11.52 -28.73
N VAL A 391 14.00 -10.58 -28.25
CA VAL A 391 14.34 -9.36 -29.01
C VAL A 391 15.18 -9.75 -30.22
N LYS A 392 14.79 -9.31 -31.40
CA LYS A 392 15.54 -9.56 -32.63
C LYS A 392 16.74 -8.62 -32.70
N PHE A 393 17.83 -9.11 -33.30
CA PHE A 393 19.05 -8.30 -33.49
C PHE A 393 18.77 -7.02 -34.30
N ASP A 394 17.89 -7.11 -35.31
CA ASP A 394 17.53 -5.98 -36.16
C ASP A 394 16.82 -4.87 -35.38
N ASP A 395 15.94 -5.25 -34.40
CA ASP A 395 15.25 -4.30 -33.51
C ASP A 395 16.25 -3.54 -32.61
N LEU A 396 17.30 -4.25 -32.14
CA LEU A 396 18.38 -3.63 -31.35
C LEU A 396 19.24 -2.67 -32.16
N ARG A 397 19.42 -2.94 -33.46
CA ARG A 397 20.22 -2.15 -34.36
C ARG A 397 19.49 -0.93 -34.95
N ALA A 398 18.17 -1.03 -35.08
CA ALA A 398 17.35 -0.05 -35.80
C ALA A 398 17.32 1.36 -35.19
N ARG A 399 17.80 1.57 -33.95
CA ARG A 399 17.86 2.86 -33.21
C ARG A 399 16.61 3.77 -33.41
N THR A 400 15.49 3.19 -33.85
CA THR A 400 14.22 3.93 -33.91
C THR A 400 13.80 4.28 -32.50
N GLU A 401 13.60 5.56 -32.24
CA GLU A 401 13.08 6.00 -30.96
C GLU A 401 11.74 5.31 -30.69
N ALA A 402 11.68 4.57 -29.57
CA ALA A 402 10.42 3.96 -29.14
C ALA A 402 9.49 5.04 -28.55
N GLU A 403 8.20 4.77 -28.55
CA GLU A 403 7.20 5.70 -28.03
C GLU A 403 7.48 6.03 -26.56
N PRO A 404 7.54 7.32 -26.15
CA PRO A 404 7.82 7.70 -24.77
C PRO A 404 6.61 7.40 -23.86
N SER A 405 6.89 7.09 -22.60
CA SER A 405 5.87 6.83 -21.57
C SER A 405 4.84 7.95 -21.46
N SER A 406 5.24 9.20 -21.69
CA SER A 406 4.33 10.36 -21.65
C SER A 406 3.22 10.32 -22.70
N ALA A 407 3.48 9.76 -23.88
CA ALA A 407 2.47 9.60 -24.94
C ALA A 407 1.48 8.48 -24.57
N VAL A 408 1.99 7.33 -24.09
CA VAL A 408 1.17 6.22 -23.61
C VAL A 408 0.31 6.67 -22.42
N LYS A 409 0.90 7.37 -21.45
CA LYS A 409 0.18 7.89 -20.28
C LYS A 409 -0.98 8.80 -20.65
N LYS A 410 -0.83 9.67 -21.64
CA LYS A 410 -1.94 10.52 -22.12
C LYS A 410 -3.14 9.69 -22.58
N ARG A 411 -2.93 8.58 -23.30
CA ARG A 411 -4.03 7.69 -23.72
C ARG A 411 -4.66 6.94 -22.53
N VAL A 412 -3.82 6.51 -21.59
CA VAL A 412 -4.28 5.88 -20.34
C VAL A 412 -5.13 6.86 -19.51
N ASP A 413 -4.67 8.10 -19.35
CA ASP A 413 -5.40 9.14 -18.59
C ASP A 413 -6.73 9.50 -19.29
N ALA A 414 -6.76 9.55 -20.63
CA ALA A 414 -7.99 9.74 -21.39
C ALA A 414 -8.99 8.61 -21.15
N ALA A 415 -8.55 7.34 -21.22
CA ALA A 415 -9.38 6.18 -20.93
C ALA A 415 -9.90 6.20 -19.47
N ARG A 416 -9.07 6.60 -18.50
CA ARG A 416 -9.49 6.77 -17.11
C ARG A 416 -10.53 7.87 -16.93
N SER A 417 -10.45 8.95 -17.71
CA SER A 417 -11.47 10.00 -17.70
C SER A 417 -12.82 9.48 -18.16
N PHE A 418 -12.89 8.54 -19.14
CA PHE A 418 -14.13 7.85 -19.51
C PHE A 418 -14.68 6.99 -18.36
N GLN A 419 -13.79 6.26 -17.66
CA GLN A 419 -14.18 5.44 -16.51
C GLN A 419 -14.70 6.30 -15.35
N ASN A 420 -14.02 7.39 -15.02
CA ASN A 420 -14.44 8.32 -13.97
C ASN A 420 -15.81 8.94 -14.25
N ARG A 421 -16.10 9.32 -15.49
CA ARG A 421 -17.45 9.78 -15.88
C ARG A 421 -18.51 8.69 -15.75
N ARG A 422 -18.15 7.43 -16.01
CA ARG A 422 -19.03 6.27 -15.95
C ARG A 422 -19.37 5.85 -14.53
N PHE A 423 -18.36 5.83 -13.64
CA PHE A 423 -18.48 5.31 -12.27
C PHE A 423 -18.64 6.40 -11.22
N GLY A 424 -18.44 7.67 -11.57
CA GLY A 424 -18.35 8.81 -10.66
C GLY A 424 -16.90 9.18 -10.32
N GLU A 425 -16.62 10.47 -10.30
CA GLU A 425 -15.26 11.04 -10.18
C GLU A 425 -14.47 10.61 -8.95
N HIS A 426 -15.16 10.23 -7.88
CA HIS A 426 -14.52 9.84 -6.60
C HIS A 426 -14.69 8.35 -6.28
N SER A 427 -15.17 7.54 -7.24
CA SER A 427 -15.41 6.11 -6.97
C SER A 427 -14.11 5.30 -6.83
N GLY A 428 -12.98 5.78 -7.41
CA GLY A 428 -11.74 5.00 -7.51
C GLY A 428 -11.88 3.70 -8.33
N MET A 429 -13.03 3.53 -9.00
CA MET A 429 -13.41 2.30 -9.68
C MET A 429 -12.79 2.23 -11.08
N CYS A 430 -12.38 1.04 -11.51
CA CYS A 430 -11.82 0.79 -12.83
C CYS A 430 -12.50 -0.40 -13.50
N ASN A 431 -12.30 -0.54 -14.82
CA ASN A 431 -12.99 -1.58 -15.60
C ASN A 431 -12.68 -3.01 -15.10
N ALA A 432 -11.48 -3.30 -14.61
CA ALA A 432 -11.14 -4.61 -14.07
C ALA A 432 -12.00 -5.01 -12.86
N ARG A 433 -12.59 -4.03 -12.17
CA ARG A 433 -13.38 -4.23 -10.95
C ARG A 433 -14.90 -4.14 -11.16
N MET A 434 -15.37 -3.98 -12.40
CA MET A 434 -16.81 -3.99 -12.68
C MET A 434 -17.46 -5.24 -12.12
N GLY A 435 -18.52 -5.06 -11.36
CA GLY A 435 -19.42 -6.12 -10.91
C GLY A 435 -20.44 -6.52 -12.00
N PRO A 436 -21.32 -7.49 -11.72
CA PRO A 436 -22.31 -7.95 -12.69
C PRO A 436 -23.25 -6.85 -13.19
N ASP A 437 -23.61 -5.88 -12.35
CA ASP A 437 -24.54 -4.80 -12.73
C ASP A 437 -23.87 -3.80 -13.66
N GLU A 438 -22.65 -3.39 -13.35
CA GLU A 438 -21.86 -2.50 -14.21
C GLU A 438 -21.55 -3.18 -15.55
N MET A 439 -21.25 -4.47 -15.54
CA MET A 439 -21.00 -5.22 -16.77
C MET A 439 -22.22 -5.28 -17.66
N ARG A 440 -23.43 -5.55 -17.12
CA ARG A 440 -24.68 -5.51 -17.88
C ARG A 440 -24.93 -4.15 -18.51
N ARG A 441 -24.62 -3.08 -17.76
CA ARG A 441 -24.87 -1.70 -18.18
C ARG A 441 -23.86 -1.20 -19.22
N PHE A 442 -22.57 -1.52 -19.06
CA PHE A 442 -21.48 -0.88 -19.80
C PHE A 442 -20.75 -1.80 -20.80
N CYS A 443 -21.01 -3.11 -20.75
CA CYS A 443 -20.41 -4.10 -21.64
C CYS A 443 -21.44 -4.79 -22.55
N ALA A 444 -22.54 -4.11 -22.87
CA ALA A 444 -23.51 -4.63 -23.81
C ALA A 444 -22.86 -4.85 -25.18
N LEU A 445 -23.15 -6.00 -25.81
CA LEU A 445 -22.61 -6.39 -27.09
C LEU A 445 -23.71 -6.26 -28.17
N ASP A 446 -23.36 -5.75 -29.35
CA ASP A 446 -24.18 -5.87 -30.55
C ASP A 446 -24.18 -7.30 -31.11
N GLY A 447 -25.01 -7.57 -32.09
CA GLY A 447 -25.13 -8.91 -32.68
C GLY A 447 -23.82 -9.45 -33.28
N ARG A 448 -22.96 -8.58 -33.84
CA ARG A 448 -21.64 -8.97 -34.40
C ARG A 448 -20.64 -9.31 -33.31
N CYS A 449 -20.59 -8.50 -32.30
CA CYS A 449 -19.73 -8.74 -31.10
C CYS A 449 -20.16 -10.01 -30.37
N ALA A 450 -21.47 -10.24 -30.21
CA ALA A 450 -21.99 -11.44 -29.57
C ALA A 450 -21.65 -12.72 -30.37
N GLU A 451 -21.75 -12.69 -31.69
CA GLU A 451 -21.39 -13.83 -32.54
C GLU A 451 -19.87 -14.11 -32.49
N LEU A 452 -19.01 -13.07 -32.50
CA LEU A 452 -17.57 -13.23 -32.36
C LEU A 452 -17.20 -13.85 -30.99
N MET A 453 -17.85 -13.37 -29.94
CA MET A 453 -17.63 -13.90 -28.58
C MET A 453 -18.11 -15.34 -28.45
N ARG A 454 -19.25 -15.70 -29.05
CA ARG A 454 -19.79 -17.08 -29.08
C ARG A 454 -18.78 -18.03 -29.74
N ARG A 455 -18.27 -17.67 -30.92
CA ARG A 455 -17.25 -18.47 -31.63
C ARG A 455 -15.98 -18.65 -30.78
N ALA A 456 -15.53 -17.59 -30.12
CA ALA A 456 -14.38 -17.68 -29.23
C ALA A 456 -14.66 -18.58 -28.00
N PHE A 457 -15.86 -18.47 -27.43
CA PHE A 457 -16.30 -19.28 -26.30
C PHE A 457 -16.25 -20.78 -26.64
N ASP A 458 -16.83 -21.15 -27.79
CA ASP A 458 -16.88 -22.54 -28.25
C ASP A 458 -15.47 -23.08 -28.64
N SER A 459 -14.69 -22.26 -29.39
CA SER A 459 -13.39 -22.71 -29.91
C SER A 459 -12.29 -22.77 -28.89
N LEU A 460 -12.32 -21.92 -27.86
CA LEU A 460 -11.30 -21.84 -26.81
C LEU A 460 -11.72 -22.50 -25.48
N GLY A 461 -12.91 -23.10 -25.41
CA GLY A 461 -13.43 -23.72 -24.18
C GLY A 461 -13.50 -22.75 -23.00
N LEU A 462 -13.94 -21.50 -23.25
CA LEU A 462 -13.95 -20.45 -22.23
C LEU A 462 -14.94 -20.75 -21.11
N THR A 463 -14.60 -20.36 -19.90
CA THR A 463 -15.50 -20.38 -18.74
C THR A 463 -16.29 -19.06 -18.65
N ALA A 464 -17.37 -19.03 -17.87
CA ALA A 464 -18.09 -17.79 -17.57
C ALA A 464 -17.19 -16.69 -17.02
N ARG A 465 -16.23 -17.04 -16.16
CA ARG A 465 -15.24 -16.10 -15.63
C ARG A 465 -14.33 -15.53 -16.73
N SER A 466 -13.90 -16.37 -17.67
CA SER A 466 -13.10 -15.92 -18.82
C SER A 466 -13.89 -14.99 -19.74
N TYR A 467 -15.17 -15.27 -19.95
CA TYR A 467 -16.09 -14.42 -20.68
C TYR A 467 -16.16 -13.00 -20.07
N ASP A 468 -16.42 -12.91 -18.77
CA ASP A 468 -16.50 -11.63 -18.05
C ASP A 468 -15.21 -10.81 -18.17
N ARG A 469 -14.05 -11.47 -18.11
CA ARG A 469 -12.75 -10.78 -18.25
C ARG A 469 -12.52 -10.25 -19.64
N ILE A 470 -12.80 -11.04 -20.67
CA ILE A 470 -12.70 -10.57 -22.04
C ILE A 470 -13.56 -9.32 -22.21
N LEU A 471 -14.76 -9.27 -21.66
CA LEU A 471 -15.64 -8.10 -21.71
C LEU A 471 -15.04 -6.88 -21.00
N ARG A 472 -14.49 -7.05 -19.80
CA ARG A 472 -13.84 -5.95 -19.06
C ARG A 472 -12.62 -5.40 -19.82
N VAL A 473 -11.80 -6.28 -20.39
CA VAL A 473 -10.65 -5.89 -21.22
C VAL A 473 -11.12 -5.21 -22.50
N ALA A 474 -12.12 -5.75 -23.19
CA ALA A 474 -12.69 -5.15 -24.40
C ALA A 474 -13.28 -3.75 -24.12
N ARG A 475 -13.94 -3.55 -22.96
CA ARG A 475 -14.42 -2.23 -22.54
C ARG A 475 -13.26 -1.26 -22.35
N THR A 476 -12.16 -1.72 -21.75
CA THR A 476 -10.96 -0.88 -21.58
C THR A 476 -10.33 -0.50 -22.92
N ILE A 477 -10.25 -1.44 -23.87
CA ILE A 477 -9.74 -1.16 -25.22
C ILE A 477 -10.63 -0.14 -25.93
N ALA A 478 -11.96 -0.26 -25.78
CA ALA A 478 -12.90 0.71 -26.34
C ALA A 478 -12.74 2.10 -25.68
N ASP A 479 -12.48 2.17 -24.38
CA ASP A 479 -12.21 3.44 -23.68
C ASP A 479 -10.93 4.12 -24.18
N ILE A 480 -9.87 3.34 -24.43
CA ILE A 480 -8.62 3.86 -25.04
C ILE A 480 -8.88 4.36 -26.47
N ALA A 481 -9.75 3.69 -27.22
CA ALA A 481 -10.14 4.10 -28.55
C ALA A 481 -11.15 5.27 -28.57
N GLY A 482 -11.61 5.77 -27.41
CA GLY A 482 -12.63 6.81 -27.30
C GLY A 482 -14.02 6.36 -27.76
N SER A 483 -14.28 5.05 -27.81
CA SER A 483 -15.55 4.49 -28.30
C SER A 483 -16.55 4.29 -27.17
N GLU A 484 -17.75 4.80 -27.30
CA GLU A 484 -18.83 4.59 -26.32
C GLU A 484 -19.32 3.12 -26.29
N GLN A 485 -19.28 2.45 -27.43
CA GLN A 485 -19.71 1.06 -27.56
C GLN A 485 -18.52 0.14 -27.82
N ILE A 486 -18.63 -1.10 -27.34
CA ILE A 486 -17.67 -2.14 -27.66
C ILE A 486 -17.89 -2.56 -29.12
N GLN A 487 -16.83 -2.54 -29.94
CA GLN A 487 -16.83 -2.91 -31.32
C GLN A 487 -16.15 -4.27 -31.56
N PRO A 488 -16.38 -4.97 -32.69
CA PRO A 488 -15.77 -6.27 -32.97
C PRO A 488 -14.23 -6.29 -32.86
N GLN A 489 -13.57 -5.21 -33.26
CA GLN A 489 -12.10 -5.09 -33.13
C GLN A 489 -11.61 -5.10 -31.67
N HIS A 490 -12.39 -4.50 -30.74
CA HIS A 490 -12.06 -4.49 -29.32
C HIS A 490 -12.18 -5.88 -28.70
N ILE A 491 -13.21 -6.64 -29.11
CA ILE A 491 -13.39 -8.04 -28.71
C ILE A 491 -12.26 -8.91 -29.27
N ALA A 492 -11.91 -8.73 -30.54
CA ALA A 492 -10.84 -9.50 -31.18
C ALA A 492 -9.48 -9.27 -30.50
N GLU A 493 -9.15 -8.02 -30.13
CA GLU A 493 -7.94 -7.71 -29.37
C GLU A 493 -8.00 -8.35 -27.97
N ALA A 494 -9.12 -8.24 -27.25
CA ALA A 494 -9.27 -8.81 -25.90
C ALA A 494 -9.17 -10.35 -25.90
N ILE A 495 -9.70 -11.03 -26.91
CA ILE A 495 -9.59 -12.48 -27.08
C ILE A 495 -8.13 -12.90 -27.24
N ARG A 496 -7.30 -12.12 -27.97
CA ARG A 496 -5.88 -12.43 -28.14
C ARG A 496 -5.14 -12.53 -26.81
N TYR A 497 -5.51 -11.71 -25.83
CA TYR A 497 -4.93 -11.74 -24.49
C TYR A 497 -5.35 -12.94 -23.64
N ARG A 498 -6.28 -13.79 -24.14
CA ARG A 498 -6.72 -15.03 -23.48
C ARG A 498 -6.45 -16.30 -24.29
N ARG A 499 -5.91 -16.15 -25.51
CA ARG A 499 -5.69 -17.27 -26.45
C ARG A 499 -4.61 -18.24 -25.99
N ILE A 500 -3.80 -17.86 -25.01
CA ILE A 500 -2.74 -18.70 -24.44
C ILE A 500 -3.37 -19.58 -23.38
N ASN A 501 -3.87 -20.74 -23.78
CA ASN A 501 -4.25 -21.80 -22.85
C ASN A 501 -2.97 -22.45 -22.31
N LEU A 502 -2.64 -22.18 -21.04
CA LEU A 502 -1.49 -22.81 -20.36
C LEU A 502 -1.64 -24.35 -20.23
N GLY A 503 -2.83 -24.87 -20.53
CA GLY A 503 -3.11 -26.33 -20.54
C GLY A 503 -2.88 -27.03 -21.89
N ASP A 504 -2.96 -26.26 -22.99
CA ASP A 504 -2.94 -26.83 -24.36
C ASP A 504 -1.59 -26.62 -25.09
N MET A 505 -0.65 -25.93 -24.46
CA MET A 505 0.71 -25.79 -24.99
C MET A 505 1.66 -26.88 -24.41
#